data_8fd95c269fee4487b9b3b7f83ae0e249
#
_entry.id   8fd95c269fee4487b9b3b7f83ae0e249
#
_cell.length_a   1.000
_cell.length_b   1.000
_cell.length_c   1.000
_cell.angle_alpha   90.00
_cell.angle_beta   90.00
_cell.angle_gamma   90.00
#
_symmetry.space_group_name_H-M   'P 1'
#
loop_
_entity.id
_entity.type
_entity.pdbx_description
1 polymer ?
#
loop_
_entity_poly.entity_id
_entity_poly.type
_entity_poly.pdbx_seq_one_letter_code
_entity_poly.pdbx_strand_id
1 'polypeptide(L)'
;MGFKSKFKTYFNLDDHVEEVERYVDEPEKEERAMPNRFQGSELKEKDAQSNIVSLKSVQQHAKMTLIEPRSYDESQDIADQLKNRKTVVINLQRMEHDQALRVVDFLSGTVYAIGGDIQKIGASIFICAPDNVEISGSISDIANQL
;
A
#
# COMPACT_ATOMS: atom_id res chain seq x y z
N MET A 1 14.49 -25.40 4.21
CA MET A 1 15.29 -24.24 3.75
C MET A 1 14.37 -23.04 3.59
N GLY A 2 14.58 -22.04 4.39
CA GLY A 2 13.71 -20.86 4.41
C GLY A 2 13.92 -19.95 3.19
N PHE A 3 12.90 -19.16 2.86
CA PHE A 3 12.89 -18.16 1.81
C PHE A 3 14.12 -17.21 1.81
N LYS A 4 14.65 -16.89 3.00
CA LYS A 4 15.86 -16.07 3.17
C LYS A 4 17.12 -16.69 2.58
N SER A 5 17.24 -18.00 2.58
CA SER A 5 18.40 -18.72 2.02
C SER A 5 18.40 -18.69 0.49
N LYS A 6 17.22 -18.84 -0.13
CA LYS A 6 17.08 -18.78 -1.59
C LYS A 6 17.33 -17.37 -2.15
N PHE A 7 16.93 -16.34 -1.39
CA PHE A 7 17.14 -14.95 -1.75
C PHE A 7 18.62 -14.57 -1.74
N LYS A 8 19.39 -15.01 -0.73
CA LYS A 8 20.85 -14.79 -0.67
C LYS A 8 21.59 -15.42 -1.85
N THR A 9 21.20 -16.63 -2.25
CA THR A 9 21.83 -17.33 -3.37
C THR A 9 21.55 -16.66 -4.71
N TYR A 10 20.35 -16.07 -4.89
CA TYR A 10 19.97 -15.42 -6.15
C TYR A 10 20.69 -14.10 -6.37
N PHE A 11 20.95 -13.32 -5.30
CA PHE A 11 21.57 -11.99 -5.39
C PHE A 11 23.07 -11.97 -5.10
N ASN A 12 23.70 -13.14 -4.87
CA ASN A 12 25.14 -13.26 -4.60
C ASN A 12 25.64 -12.29 -3.49
N LEU A 13 24.82 -12.16 -2.41
CA LEU A 13 25.10 -11.30 -1.26
C LEU A 13 26.05 -11.98 -0.25
N ASP A 14 27.14 -12.58 -0.77
CA ASP A 14 28.13 -13.28 0.05
C ASP A 14 29.31 -12.38 0.43
N ASP A 15 29.10 -11.09 0.64
CA ASP A 15 30.13 -10.22 1.16
C ASP A 15 29.77 -9.72 2.57
N HIS A 16 30.55 -10.24 3.52
CA HIS A 16 30.84 -9.72 4.86
C HIS A 16 29.69 -9.02 5.61
N VAL A 17 28.86 -9.82 6.25
CA VAL A 17 28.12 -9.34 7.41
C VAL A 17 28.99 -9.55 8.64
N GLU A 18 29.68 -8.51 9.08
CA GLU A 18 30.17 -8.46 10.46
C GLU A 18 28.95 -8.56 11.39
N GLU A 19 28.87 -9.66 12.13
CA GLU A 19 27.92 -9.83 13.23
C GLU A 19 28.24 -8.79 14.31
N VAL A 20 27.49 -7.69 14.31
CA VAL A 20 27.44 -6.81 15.48
C VAL A 20 26.49 -7.45 16.47
N GLU A 21 27.04 -8.24 17.40
CA GLU A 21 26.31 -8.66 18.60
C GLU A 21 25.94 -7.40 19.40
N ARG A 22 24.69 -6.98 19.29
CA ARG A 22 24.12 -6.04 20.23
C ARG A 22 23.68 -6.79 21.46
N TYR A 23 24.43 -6.67 22.53
CA TYR A 23 23.97 -6.98 23.87
C TYR A 23 22.80 -6.07 24.20
N VAL A 24 21.62 -6.67 24.32
CA VAL A 24 20.46 -5.99 24.88
C VAL A 24 20.57 -6.13 26.39
N ASP A 25 21.01 -5.07 27.06
CA ASP A 25 20.87 -4.95 28.51
C ASP A 25 19.38 -4.86 28.84
N GLU A 26 18.89 -5.86 29.56
CA GLU A 26 17.58 -5.82 30.22
C GLU A 26 17.65 -4.80 31.37
N PRO A 27 16.75 -3.84 31.44
CA PRO A 27 16.62 -3.05 32.67
C PRO A 27 15.86 -3.85 33.71
N GLU A 28 16.51 -4.02 34.84
CA GLU A 28 15.98 -4.60 36.08
C GLU A 28 14.66 -3.94 36.50
N LYS A 29 13.71 -4.81 36.85
CA LYS A 29 12.46 -4.43 37.53
C LYS A 29 12.79 -3.89 38.92
N GLU A 30 12.70 -2.62 39.14
CA GLU A 30 12.50 -2.06 40.47
C GLU A 30 10.97 -2.00 40.75
N GLU A 31 10.57 -2.92 41.61
CA GLU A 31 9.31 -2.84 42.35
C GLU A 31 9.43 -1.64 43.33
N ARG A 32 8.64 -0.62 43.12
CA ARG A 32 8.35 0.36 44.15
C ARG A 32 6.88 0.36 44.52
N ALA A 33 6.68 -0.04 45.75
CA ALA A 33 5.42 -0.10 46.46
C ALA A 33 4.63 1.21 46.41
N MET A 34 3.31 1.06 46.24
CA MET A 34 2.34 2.12 46.43
C MET A 34 2.16 2.46 47.90
N PRO A 35 2.03 3.72 48.29
CA PRO A 35 1.27 4.09 49.45
C PRO A 35 -0.15 4.50 49.09
N ASN A 36 -1.05 3.69 49.59
CA ASN A 36 -2.46 3.94 49.66
C ASN A 36 -2.72 5.21 50.52
N ARG A 37 -3.38 6.21 49.97
CA ARG A 37 -3.94 7.28 50.75
C ARG A 37 -5.34 7.63 50.25
N PHE A 38 -6.31 6.98 50.86
CA PHE A 38 -7.67 7.46 50.90
C PHE A 38 -7.71 8.79 51.67
N GLN A 39 -8.15 9.83 50.99
CA GLN A 39 -8.92 10.89 51.63
C GLN A 39 -9.89 11.47 50.63
N GLY A 40 -11.16 11.34 50.97
CA GLY A 40 -12.28 11.88 50.24
C GLY A 40 -12.37 13.40 50.36
N SER A 41 -12.95 13.99 49.42
CA SER A 41 -14.09 14.92 49.56
C SER A 41 -14.27 15.72 48.26
N GLU A 42 -15.55 15.90 48.02
CA GLU A 42 -16.18 16.96 47.23
C GLU A 42 -16.40 16.77 45.78
N LEU A 43 -17.63 16.36 45.53
CA LEU A 43 -18.40 16.56 44.33
C LEU A 43 -18.31 18.03 43.86
N LYS A 44 -17.61 18.25 42.77
CA LYS A 44 -17.92 19.36 41.88
C LYS A 44 -18.29 18.77 40.54
N GLU A 45 -19.61 18.78 40.32
CA GLU A 45 -20.16 18.74 38.99
C GLU A 45 -19.51 19.86 38.19
N LYS A 46 -18.58 19.49 37.30
CA LYS A 46 -18.18 20.31 36.18
C LYS A 46 -18.52 19.53 34.95
N ASP A 47 -19.46 20.09 34.23
CA ASP A 47 -19.84 19.86 32.87
C ASP A 47 -18.93 18.84 32.13
N ALA A 48 -19.48 17.65 32.00
CA ALA A 48 -19.06 16.73 30.95
C ALA A 48 -19.40 17.41 29.62
N GLN A 49 -18.54 18.32 29.18
CA GLN A 49 -18.44 18.62 27.78
C GLN A 49 -18.01 17.31 27.11
N SER A 50 -19.04 16.56 26.72
CA SER A 50 -18.86 15.49 25.77
C SER A 50 -18.11 16.09 24.60
N ASN A 51 -16.83 15.77 24.50
CA ASN A 51 -16.08 15.96 23.28
C ASN A 51 -16.71 15.03 22.25
N ILE A 52 -17.86 15.45 21.74
CA ILE A 52 -18.39 14.92 20.50
C ILE A 52 -17.42 15.46 19.45
N VAL A 53 -16.32 14.76 19.25
CA VAL A 53 -15.54 14.88 18.03
C VAL A 53 -16.51 14.42 16.95
N SER A 54 -17.17 15.39 16.33
CA SER A 54 -17.88 15.17 15.08
C SER A 54 -16.85 14.54 14.16
N LEU A 55 -16.92 13.23 13.99
CA LEU A 55 -16.31 12.54 12.87
C LEU A 55 -17.03 13.10 11.63
N LYS A 56 -16.63 14.30 11.22
CA LYS A 56 -16.78 14.70 9.85
C LYS A 56 -16.06 13.58 9.13
N SER A 57 -16.83 12.64 8.59
CA SER A 57 -16.32 11.63 7.69
C SER A 57 -15.56 12.41 6.64
N VAL A 58 -14.24 12.32 6.71
CA VAL A 58 -13.39 12.75 5.61
C VAL A 58 -13.75 11.79 4.52
N GLN A 59 -14.76 12.14 3.73
CA GLN A 59 -15.05 11.45 2.49
C GLN A 59 -13.81 11.66 1.64
N GLN A 60 -12.90 10.73 1.73
CA GLN A 60 -11.83 10.62 0.76
C GLN A 60 -12.50 10.23 -0.55
N HIS A 61 -12.80 11.26 -1.34
CA HIS A 61 -13.30 11.04 -2.69
C HIS A 61 -12.29 10.16 -3.42
N ALA A 62 -12.72 8.98 -3.82
CA ALA A 62 -11.90 8.12 -4.66
C ALA A 62 -11.58 8.89 -5.95
N LYS A 63 -10.29 9.13 -6.18
CA LYS A 63 -9.82 9.86 -7.36
C LYS A 63 -9.45 8.85 -8.43
N MET A 64 -9.93 9.08 -9.65
CA MET A 64 -9.57 8.30 -10.83
C MET A 64 -8.84 9.22 -11.83
N THR A 65 -7.75 8.72 -12.37
CA THR A 65 -6.95 9.43 -13.38
C THR A 65 -6.91 8.58 -14.65
N LEU A 66 -7.05 9.24 -15.81
CA LEU A 66 -6.86 8.62 -17.12
C LEU A 66 -5.49 9.02 -17.64
N ILE A 67 -4.68 8.04 -18.04
CA ILE A 67 -3.33 8.27 -18.54
C ILE A 67 -3.11 7.49 -19.83
N GLU A 68 -2.46 8.13 -20.79
CA GLU A 68 -1.99 7.54 -22.03
C GLU A 68 -0.47 7.67 -22.09
N PRO A 69 0.29 6.73 -21.51
CA PRO A 69 1.75 6.80 -21.51
C PRO A 69 2.29 6.54 -22.92
N ARG A 70 3.39 7.22 -23.25
CA ARG A 70 4.09 7.08 -24.54
C ARG A 70 5.39 6.32 -24.43
N SER A 71 5.93 6.22 -23.22
CA SER A 71 7.17 5.51 -22.94
C SER A 71 7.07 4.71 -21.64
N TYR A 72 7.96 3.75 -21.50
CA TYR A 72 8.05 2.96 -20.27
C TYR A 72 8.39 3.81 -19.03
N ASP A 73 9.13 4.88 -19.22
CA ASP A 73 9.58 5.74 -18.11
C ASP A 73 8.42 6.39 -17.36
N GLU A 74 7.30 6.65 -18.04
CA GLU A 74 6.08 7.18 -17.44
C GLU A 74 5.36 6.18 -16.49
N SER A 75 5.76 4.90 -16.51
CA SER A 75 5.18 3.88 -15.64
C SER A 75 5.44 4.13 -14.16
N GLN A 76 6.53 4.82 -13.80
CA GLN A 76 6.84 5.20 -12.42
C GLN A 76 5.84 6.23 -11.90
N ASP A 77 5.49 7.22 -12.70
CA ASP A 77 4.51 8.25 -12.33
C ASP A 77 3.13 7.62 -12.09
N ILE A 78 2.78 6.60 -12.89
CA ILE A 78 1.55 5.82 -12.70
C ILE A 78 1.60 5.04 -11.38
N ALA A 79 2.72 4.38 -11.10
CA ALA A 79 2.92 3.65 -9.86
C ALA A 79 2.83 4.55 -8.63
N ASP A 80 3.36 5.77 -8.70
CA ASP A 80 3.27 6.75 -7.61
C ASP A 80 1.82 7.21 -7.39
N GLN A 81 1.02 7.33 -8.43
CA GLN A 81 -0.41 7.62 -8.26
C GLN A 81 -1.15 6.49 -7.56
N LEU A 82 -0.85 5.24 -7.91
CA LEU A 82 -1.42 4.07 -7.24
C LEU A 82 -1.01 4.00 -5.76
N LYS A 83 0.26 4.27 -5.44
CA LYS A 83 0.75 4.38 -4.06
C LYS A 83 0.03 5.49 -3.27
N ASN A 84 -0.35 6.56 -3.95
CA ASN A 84 -1.16 7.65 -3.39
C ASN A 84 -2.68 7.37 -3.37
N ARG A 85 -3.06 6.09 -3.49
CA ARG A 85 -4.45 5.61 -3.42
C ARG A 85 -5.37 6.22 -4.48
N LYS A 86 -4.85 6.47 -5.67
CA LYS A 86 -5.63 6.89 -6.83
C LYS A 86 -5.81 5.71 -7.77
N THR A 87 -7.01 5.53 -8.27
CA THR A 87 -7.28 4.60 -9.36
C THR A 87 -6.78 5.17 -10.67
N VAL A 88 -6.13 4.37 -11.49
CA VAL A 88 -5.59 4.81 -12.77
C VAL A 88 -6.13 3.93 -13.89
N VAL A 89 -6.70 4.54 -14.91
CA VAL A 89 -7.02 3.88 -16.18
C VAL A 89 -5.93 4.23 -17.17
N ILE A 90 -5.27 3.23 -17.70
CA ILE A 90 -4.17 3.38 -18.67
C ILE A 90 -4.61 2.93 -20.05
N ASN A 91 -4.31 3.76 -21.05
CA ASN A 91 -4.51 3.43 -22.46
C ASN A 91 -3.14 3.24 -23.12
N LEU A 92 -2.85 2.00 -23.53
CA LEU A 92 -1.59 1.62 -24.15
C LEU A 92 -1.69 1.47 -25.68
N GLN A 93 -2.77 1.92 -26.29
CA GLN A 93 -3.02 1.72 -27.73
C GLN A 93 -1.97 2.41 -28.63
N ARG A 94 -1.34 3.48 -28.13
CA ARG A 94 -0.32 4.23 -28.86
C ARG A 94 1.11 3.78 -28.57
N MET A 95 1.27 2.84 -27.65
CA MET A 95 2.56 2.31 -27.27
C MET A 95 2.91 1.09 -28.11
N GLU A 96 4.19 0.91 -28.41
CA GLU A 96 4.67 -0.30 -29.02
C GLU A 96 4.38 -1.53 -28.15
N HIS A 97 4.01 -2.64 -28.75
CA HIS A 97 3.54 -3.84 -28.05
C HIS A 97 4.49 -4.31 -26.94
N ASP A 98 5.77 -4.40 -27.24
CA ASP A 98 6.77 -4.88 -26.27
C ASP A 98 6.93 -3.94 -25.09
N GLN A 99 6.84 -2.64 -25.31
CA GLN A 99 6.85 -1.65 -24.24
C GLN A 99 5.56 -1.69 -23.42
N ALA A 100 4.43 -1.86 -24.08
CA ALA A 100 3.14 -2.00 -23.41
C ALA A 100 3.11 -3.20 -22.47
N LEU A 101 3.65 -4.35 -22.90
CA LEU A 101 3.78 -5.53 -22.04
C LEU A 101 4.65 -5.25 -20.81
N ARG A 102 5.79 -4.59 -20.98
CA ARG A 102 6.67 -4.22 -19.85
C ARG A 102 5.97 -3.29 -18.84
N VAL A 103 5.18 -2.32 -19.33
CA VAL A 103 4.38 -1.44 -18.46
C VAL A 103 3.36 -2.25 -17.68
N VAL A 104 2.63 -3.16 -18.34
CA VAL A 104 1.64 -4.03 -17.67
C VAL A 104 2.31 -4.92 -16.63
N ASP A 105 3.45 -5.53 -16.93
CA ASP A 105 4.19 -6.38 -16.00
C ASP A 105 4.65 -5.60 -14.77
N PHE A 106 5.22 -4.41 -14.97
CA PHE A 106 5.64 -3.54 -13.88
C PHE A 106 4.47 -3.09 -12.99
N LEU A 107 3.38 -2.64 -13.61
CA LEU A 107 2.20 -2.19 -12.87
C LEU A 107 1.49 -3.35 -12.17
N SER A 108 1.46 -4.55 -12.77
CA SER A 108 0.92 -5.74 -12.12
C SER A 108 1.66 -6.08 -10.83
N GLY A 109 3.00 -6.01 -10.85
CA GLY A 109 3.81 -6.19 -9.66
C GLY A 109 3.59 -5.09 -8.61
N THR A 110 3.47 -3.84 -9.05
CA THR A 110 3.20 -2.69 -8.18
C THR A 110 1.82 -2.84 -7.50
N VAL A 111 0.79 -3.14 -8.28
CA VAL A 111 -0.59 -3.31 -7.80
C VAL A 111 -0.66 -4.46 -6.80
N TYR A 112 -0.02 -5.58 -7.10
CA TYR A 112 0.07 -6.71 -6.18
C TYR A 112 0.73 -6.32 -4.85
N ALA A 113 1.83 -5.56 -4.91
CA ALA A 113 2.58 -5.12 -3.73
C ALA A 113 1.77 -4.19 -2.81
N ILE A 114 0.87 -3.39 -3.37
CA ILE A 114 0.01 -2.47 -2.59
C ILE A 114 -1.36 -3.08 -2.22
N GLY A 115 -1.59 -4.35 -2.54
CA GLY A 115 -2.85 -5.03 -2.25
C GLY A 115 -4.03 -4.58 -3.11
N GLY A 116 -3.76 -4.03 -4.30
CA GLY A 116 -4.75 -3.58 -5.26
C GLY A 116 -5.14 -4.64 -6.29
N ASP A 117 -5.80 -4.22 -7.36
CA ASP A 117 -6.22 -5.05 -8.46
C ASP A 117 -5.96 -4.38 -9.82
N ILE A 118 -5.70 -5.18 -10.85
CA ILE A 118 -5.53 -4.73 -12.23
C ILE A 118 -6.40 -5.56 -13.16
N GLN A 119 -7.18 -4.90 -13.99
CA GLN A 119 -8.06 -5.57 -14.97
C GLN A 119 -7.96 -4.92 -16.34
N LYS A 120 -8.04 -5.76 -17.37
CA LYS A 120 -8.16 -5.32 -18.75
C LYS A 120 -9.61 -4.95 -19.03
N ILE A 121 -9.87 -3.73 -19.47
CA ILE A 121 -11.22 -3.21 -19.74
C ILE A 121 -11.45 -2.87 -21.20
N GLY A 122 -10.44 -3.02 -22.05
CA GLY A 122 -10.53 -2.77 -23.49
C GLY A 122 -9.29 -3.26 -24.22
N ALA A 123 -9.26 -3.09 -25.55
CA ALA A 123 -8.07 -3.38 -26.34
C ALA A 123 -6.93 -2.47 -25.90
N SER A 124 -5.91 -3.03 -25.23
CA SER A 124 -4.78 -2.31 -24.65
C SER A 124 -5.17 -1.22 -23.63
N ILE A 125 -6.34 -1.36 -22.99
CA ILE A 125 -6.80 -0.46 -21.93
C ILE A 125 -6.94 -1.27 -20.64
N PHE A 126 -6.36 -0.77 -19.57
CA PHE A 126 -6.35 -1.41 -18.25
C PHE A 126 -6.80 -0.44 -17.16
N ILE A 127 -7.46 -0.95 -16.14
CA ILE A 127 -7.74 -0.24 -14.91
C ILE A 127 -6.88 -0.83 -13.81
N CYS A 128 -6.20 0.04 -13.07
CA CYS A 128 -5.41 -0.30 -11.90
C CYS A 128 -6.04 0.38 -10.69
N ALA A 129 -6.44 -0.39 -9.71
CA ALA A 129 -7.04 0.11 -8.48
C ALA A 129 -6.16 -0.21 -7.27
N PRO A 130 -5.96 0.75 -6.35
CA PRO A 130 -5.32 0.48 -5.06
C PRO A 130 -6.27 -0.27 -4.10
N ASP A 131 -5.78 -0.60 -2.92
CA ASP A 131 -6.47 -1.38 -1.89
C ASP A 131 -7.80 -0.78 -1.39
N ASN A 132 -8.00 0.52 -1.57
CA ASN A 132 -9.21 1.25 -1.14
C ASN A 132 -10.33 1.28 -2.19
N VAL A 133 -10.13 0.69 -3.37
CA VAL A 133 -11.12 0.63 -4.46
C VAL A 133 -11.25 -0.81 -4.93
N GLU A 134 -12.46 -1.34 -4.86
CA GLU A 134 -12.79 -2.66 -5.35
C GLU A 134 -13.27 -2.59 -6.79
N ILE A 135 -12.71 -3.44 -7.64
CA ILE A 135 -13.18 -3.64 -9.01
C ILE A 135 -14.02 -4.91 -9.01
N SER A 136 -15.31 -4.80 -9.34
CA SER A 136 -16.21 -5.95 -9.46
C SER A 136 -16.77 -6.06 -10.87
N GLY A 137 -16.96 -7.29 -11.32
CA GLY A 137 -17.43 -7.60 -12.66
C GLY A 137 -16.31 -7.92 -13.65
N SER A 138 -16.69 -8.28 -14.86
CA SER A 138 -15.77 -8.58 -15.97
C SER A 138 -16.39 -8.21 -17.30
N ILE A 139 -15.53 -7.85 -18.26
CA ILE A 139 -15.94 -7.56 -19.63
C ILE A 139 -15.55 -8.76 -20.50
N SER A 140 -16.51 -9.64 -20.83
CA SER A 140 -16.26 -10.92 -21.47
C SER A 140 -15.82 -10.82 -22.94
N ASP A 141 -16.19 -9.76 -23.64
CA ASP A 141 -15.86 -9.60 -25.07
C ASP A 141 -14.37 -9.31 -25.33
N ILE A 142 -13.62 -8.97 -24.28
CA ILE A 142 -12.20 -8.65 -24.39
C ILE A 142 -11.32 -9.91 -24.34
N ALA A 143 -11.81 -10.99 -23.75
CA ALA A 143 -11.05 -12.23 -23.61
C ALA A 143 -10.77 -12.91 -24.97
N ASN A 144 -11.53 -12.58 -26.01
CA ASN A 144 -11.43 -13.20 -27.33
C ASN A 144 -10.61 -12.39 -28.35
N GLN A 145 -10.03 -11.24 -27.94
CA GLN A 145 -9.16 -10.40 -28.78
C GLN A 145 -7.72 -10.48 -28.33
N LEU A 146 -7.17 -11.67 -28.37
CA LEU A 146 -5.73 -11.90 -28.27
C LEU A 146 -5.17 -12.10 -29.68
#